data_ce14d9b8e9e04227e8326cd84939721a
#
_entry.id   ce14d9b8e9e04227e8326cd84939721a
#
_cell.length_a   1.000
_cell.length_b   1.000
_cell.length_c   1.000
_cell.angle_alpha   90.00
_cell.angle_beta   90.00
_cell.angle_gamma   90.00
#
_symmetry.space_group_name_H-M   'P 1'
#
loop_
_entity.id
_entity.type
_entity.pdbx_description
1 polymer ?
#
loop_
_entity_poly.entity_id
_entity_poly.type
_entity_poly.pdbx_seq_one_letter_code
_entity_poly.pdbx_strand_id
1 'polypeptide(L)'
;EDERVEGINSAEELQPIIVDKMFELYLKGEIVNNNFNIQKDGLSVFLFVGVNGVGKTTTIAKIAYRLKKEGKKVLLAAGDTFRAGAVDQLEVWAERVGVDIVIKKGATDPSSVIFDAIKKAKEDKYDVLLCDTAGRLQNKVNLMKELEKMNRVIQREVENGPHETLLVIDATTGQNGL
;
A
#
# COMPACT_ATOMS: atom_id res chain seq x y z
N GLU A 1 35.27 -14.91 1.87
CA GLU A 1 35.81 -13.65 1.31
C GLU A 1 35.18 -13.49 -0.09
N ASP A 2 34.77 -12.28 -0.46
CA ASP A 2 34.15 -12.02 -1.76
C ASP A 2 35.26 -11.61 -2.74
N GLU A 3 35.43 -12.39 -3.81
CA GLU A 3 36.50 -12.17 -4.82
C GLU A 3 36.42 -10.79 -5.47
N ARG A 4 35.27 -10.12 -5.43
CA ARG A 4 35.08 -8.76 -5.94
C ARG A 4 35.80 -7.69 -5.12
N VAL A 5 36.32 -8.03 -3.93
CA VAL A 5 37.01 -7.08 -3.02
C VAL A 5 38.51 -6.99 -3.35
N GLU A 6 39.06 -7.95 -4.10
CA GLU A 6 40.44 -7.91 -4.53
C GLU A 6 40.68 -6.76 -5.53
N GLY A 7 41.55 -5.82 -5.16
CA GLY A 7 41.93 -4.68 -6.02
C GLY A 7 41.13 -3.39 -5.78
N ILE A 8 40.23 -3.35 -4.81
CA ILE A 8 39.50 -2.13 -4.43
C ILE A 8 40.42 -1.20 -3.63
N ASN A 9 40.53 0.03 -4.11
CA ASN A 9 41.35 1.06 -3.49
C ASN A 9 40.54 2.24 -2.92
N SER A 10 39.22 2.27 -3.08
CA SER A 10 38.38 3.36 -2.60
C SER A 10 37.15 2.87 -1.86
N ALA A 11 36.65 3.67 -0.91
CA ALA A 11 35.40 3.40 -0.21
C ALA A 11 34.18 3.44 -1.16
N GLU A 12 34.25 4.24 -2.20
CA GLU A 12 33.20 4.41 -3.21
C GLU A 12 33.01 3.15 -4.05
N GLU A 13 34.10 2.44 -4.37
CA GLU A 13 34.06 1.15 -5.07
C GLU A 13 33.59 0.01 -4.17
N LEU A 14 33.88 0.09 -2.87
CA LEU A 14 33.48 -0.93 -1.90
C LEU A 14 31.99 -0.87 -1.53
N GLN A 15 31.42 0.32 -1.52
CA GLN A 15 30.03 0.54 -1.08
C GLN A 15 29.00 -0.31 -1.84
N PRO A 16 28.97 -0.37 -3.19
CA PRO A 16 28.01 -1.21 -3.91
C PRO A 16 28.17 -2.70 -3.60
N ILE A 17 29.40 -3.18 -3.40
CA ILE A 17 29.65 -4.60 -3.07
C ILE A 17 29.11 -4.94 -1.69
N ILE A 18 29.29 -4.04 -0.72
CA ILE A 18 28.71 -4.22 0.63
C ILE A 18 27.18 -4.27 0.56
N VAL A 19 26.58 -3.34 -0.19
CA VAL A 19 25.11 -3.30 -0.37
C VAL A 19 24.61 -4.58 -1.00
N ASP A 20 25.24 -5.07 -2.08
CA ASP A 20 24.89 -6.32 -2.73
C ASP A 20 25.00 -7.51 -1.77
N LYS A 21 26.08 -7.56 -1.00
CA LYS A 21 26.31 -8.63 -0.03
C LYS A 21 25.30 -8.62 1.12
N MET A 22 24.97 -7.44 1.62
CA MET A 22 23.91 -7.28 2.62
C MET A 22 22.56 -7.75 2.06
N PHE A 23 22.28 -7.43 0.80
CA PHE A 23 21.05 -7.84 0.12
C PHE A 23 20.99 -9.37 -0.09
N GLU A 24 22.09 -10.00 -0.54
CA GLU A 24 22.23 -11.45 -0.64
C GLU A 24 21.98 -12.15 0.70
N LEU A 25 22.57 -11.63 1.79
CA LEU A 25 22.41 -12.17 3.13
C LEU A 25 20.98 -12.01 3.65
N TYR A 26 20.35 -10.87 3.35
CA TYR A 26 18.95 -10.59 3.72
C TYR A 26 18.00 -11.56 3.01
N LEU A 27 18.19 -11.77 1.72
CA LEU A 27 17.33 -12.65 0.92
C LEU A 27 17.58 -14.14 1.19
N LYS A 28 18.74 -14.52 1.76
CA LYS A 28 19.13 -15.94 2.00
C LYS A 28 18.93 -16.84 0.77
N GLY A 29 19.07 -16.29 -0.42
CA GLY A 29 18.84 -17.00 -1.68
C GLY A 29 17.36 -17.11 -2.09
N GLU A 30 16.43 -16.46 -1.39
CA GLU A 30 15.04 -16.39 -1.81
C GLU A 30 14.85 -15.43 -2.98
N ILE A 31 14.06 -15.83 -3.95
CA ILE A 31 13.68 -14.95 -5.06
C ILE A 31 12.62 -13.98 -4.55
N VAL A 32 12.95 -12.68 -4.54
CA VAL A 32 11.96 -11.64 -4.21
C VAL A 32 10.95 -11.55 -5.35
N ASN A 33 9.72 -11.95 -5.07
CA ASN A 33 8.62 -11.74 -6.00
C ASN A 33 8.09 -10.30 -5.86
N ASN A 34 8.39 -9.46 -6.84
CA ASN A 34 7.95 -8.06 -6.88
C ASN A 34 6.58 -7.89 -7.57
N ASN A 35 5.88 -8.96 -7.89
CA ASN A 35 4.56 -8.91 -8.47
C ASN A 35 3.50 -8.81 -7.38
N PHE A 36 2.47 -8.02 -7.63
CA PHE A 36 1.31 -7.98 -6.76
C PHE A 36 0.51 -9.28 -6.83
N ASN A 37 -0.03 -9.70 -5.69
CA ASN A 37 -0.94 -10.84 -5.60
C ASN A 37 -2.33 -10.48 -6.14
N ILE A 38 -2.43 -10.37 -7.47
CA ILE A 38 -3.68 -10.10 -8.17
C ILE A 38 -4.36 -11.42 -8.46
N GLN A 39 -5.60 -11.55 -8.03
CA GLN A 39 -6.42 -12.72 -8.27
C GLN A 39 -6.77 -12.82 -9.76
N LYS A 40 -6.76 -14.02 -10.30
CA LYS A 40 -7.15 -14.27 -11.69
C LYS A 40 -8.64 -14.02 -11.90
N ASP A 41 -9.43 -14.43 -10.92
CA ASP A 41 -10.87 -14.28 -10.91
C ASP A 41 -11.31 -13.56 -9.63
N GLY A 42 -12.18 -12.55 -9.80
CA GLY A 42 -12.73 -11.78 -8.69
C GLY A 42 -11.92 -10.55 -8.31
N LEU A 43 -12.29 -9.98 -7.16
CA LEU A 43 -11.75 -8.72 -6.65
C LEU A 43 -10.48 -8.94 -5.84
N SER A 44 -9.39 -8.27 -6.21
CA SER A 44 -8.19 -8.16 -5.38
C SER A 44 -8.27 -6.93 -4.49
N VAL A 45 -8.00 -7.06 -3.20
CA VAL A 45 -8.05 -5.94 -2.23
C VAL A 45 -6.66 -5.72 -1.65
N PHE A 46 -6.15 -4.48 -1.78
CA PHE A 46 -4.86 -4.05 -1.23
C PHE A 46 -5.09 -3.00 -0.16
N LEU A 47 -4.55 -3.24 1.03
CA LEU A 47 -4.63 -2.34 2.17
C LEU A 47 -3.29 -1.62 2.35
N PHE A 48 -3.30 -0.28 2.32
CA PHE A 48 -2.10 0.54 2.49
C PHE A 48 -2.00 1.03 3.93
N VAL A 49 -0.91 0.71 4.59
CA VAL A 49 -0.63 1.09 5.97
C VAL A 49 0.68 1.90 6.05
N GLY A 50 0.84 2.69 7.09
CA GLY A 50 2.02 3.54 7.31
C GLY A 50 1.66 4.83 8.01
N VAL A 51 2.65 5.53 8.56
CA VAL A 51 2.41 6.79 9.30
C VAL A 51 2.03 7.94 8.37
N ASN A 52 1.49 9.02 8.94
CA ASN A 52 1.16 10.21 8.14
C ASN A 52 2.43 10.83 7.55
N GLY A 53 2.34 11.30 6.31
CA GLY A 53 3.43 12.00 5.61
C GLY A 53 4.43 11.10 4.87
N VAL A 54 4.39 9.77 5.04
CA VAL A 54 5.33 8.84 4.36
C VAL A 54 5.05 8.63 2.86
N GLY A 55 3.97 9.21 2.33
CA GLY A 55 3.66 9.11 0.91
C GLY A 55 2.67 8.00 0.54
N LYS A 56 1.82 7.50 1.48
CA LYS A 56 0.78 6.49 1.19
C LYS A 56 -0.08 6.88 -0.01
N THR A 57 -0.74 8.02 0.06
CA THR A 57 -1.64 8.52 -0.99
C THR A 57 -0.95 8.64 -2.35
N THR A 58 0.30 9.11 -2.39
CA THR A 58 1.11 9.17 -3.60
C THR A 58 1.46 7.79 -4.14
N THR A 59 1.78 6.85 -3.26
CA THR A 59 2.10 5.46 -3.62
C THR A 59 0.86 4.77 -4.19
N ILE A 60 -0.31 4.94 -3.57
CA ILE A 60 -1.60 4.45 -4.07
C ILE A 60 -1.85 4.94 -5.49
N ALA A 61 -1.68 6.25 -5.74
CA ALA A 61 -1.87 6.84 -7.05
C ALA A 61 -0.93 6.25 -8.12
N LYS A 62 0.34 6.04 -7.78
CA LYS A 62 1.33 5.41 -8.69
C LYS A 62 0.96 3.96 -9.01
N ILE A 63 0.54 3.20 -8.02
CA ILE A 63 0.13 1.80 -8.20
C ILE A 63 -1.17 1.75 -9.02
N ALA A 64 -2.14 2.60 -8.72
CA ALA A 64 -3.38 2.71 -9.50
C ALA A 64 -3.11 3.01 -10.98
N TYR A 65 -2.20 3.96 -11.25
CA TYR A 65 -1.79 4.28 -12.61
C TYR A 65 -1.14 3.10 -13.33
N ARG A 66 -0.23 2.38 -12.66
CA ARG A 66 0.43 1.19 -13.20
C ARG A 66 -0.61 0.11 -13.54
N LEU A 67 -1.47 -0.24 -12.58
CA LEU A 67 -2.50 -1.28 -12.77
C LEU A 67 -3.49 -0.91 -13.89
N LYS A 68 -3.89 0.37 -13.97
CA LYS A 68 -4.70 0.85 -15.07
C LYS A 68 -4.01 0.69 -16.42
N LYS A 69 -2.72 1.00 -16.52
CA LYS A 69 -1.92 0.76 -17.74
C LYS A 69 -1.83 -0.72 -18.11
N GLU A 70 -1.85 -1.60 -17.14
CA GLU A 70 -1.89 -3.06 -17.31
C GLU A 70 -3.30 -3.56 -17.69
N GLY A 71 -4.25 -2.64 -17.92
CA GLY A 71 -5.63 -2.95 -18.34
C GLY A 71 -6.58 -3.35 -17.21
N LYS A 72 -6.18 -3.15 -15.94
CA LYS A 72 -7.01 -3.46 -14.78
C LYS A 72 -8.00 -2.34 -14.49
N LYS A 73 -9.23 -2.72 -14.12
CA LYS A 73 -10.25 -1.81 -13.62
C LYS A 73 -10.03 -1.57 -12.13
N VAL A 74 -9.59 -0.37 -11.77
CA VAL A 74 -9.12 -0.02 -10.42
C VAL A 74 -10.12 0.90 -9.74
N LEU A 75 -10.43 0.62 -8.46
CA LEU A 75 -11.21 1.46 -7.56
C LEU A 75 -10.37 1.88 -6.37
N LEU A 76 -10.50 3.13 -5.92
CA LEU A 76 -9.89 3.63 -4.69
C LEU A 76 -10.92 3.71 -3.58
N ALA A 77 -10.50 3.49 -2.33
CA ALA A 77 -11.31 3.72 -1.13
C ALA A 77 -10.60 4.69 -0.19
N ALA A 78 -11.24 5.82 0.12
CA ALA A 78 -10.72 6.87 1.00
C ALA A 78 -10.97 6.50 2.48
N GLY A 79 -10.16 5.60 3.04
CA GLY A 79 -10.28 5.13 4.42
C GLY A 79 -9.64 6.04 5.48
N ASP A 80 -8.88 7.08 5.11
CA ASP A 80 -8.42 8.13 6.05
C ASP A 80 -9.53 9.16 6.28
N THR A 81 -10.63 8.74 6.91
CA THR A 81 -11.83 9.57 7.09
C THR A 81 -11.68 10.69 8.11
N PHE A 82 -10.63 10.64 8.92
CA PHE A 82 -10.39 11.64 9.98
C PHE A 82 -9.71 12.91 9.47
N ARG A 83 -9.13 12.86 8.30
CA ARG A 83 -8.41 13.97 7.68
C ARG A 83 -9.10 14.36 6.36
N ALA A 84 -9.93 15.41 6.42
CA ALA A 84 -10.62 15.91 5.22
C ALA A 84 -9.63 16.17 4.06
N GLY A 85 -8.49 16.81 4.32
CA GLY A 85 -7.48 17.05 3.32
C GLY A 85 -6.82 15.78 2.73
N ALA A 86 -6.81 14.64 3.45
CA ALA A 86 -6.32 13.38 2.89
C ALA A 86 -7.33 12.80 1.89
N VAL A 87 -8.62 12.89 2.21
CA VAL A 87 -9.71 12.48 1.30
C VAL A 87 -9.68 13.31 0.02
N ASP A 88 -9.63 14.64 0.15
CA ASP A 88 -9.58 15.56 -0.99
C ASP A 88 -8.32 15.32 -1.86
N GLN A 89 -7.17 15.07 -1.21
CA GLN A 89 -5.94 14.74 -1.91
C GLN A 89 -6.06 13.44 -2.73
N LEU A 90 -6.66 12.40 -2.15
CA LEU A 90 -6.86 11.13 -2.85
C LEU A 90 -7.85 11.28 -4.00
N GLU A 91 -8.89 12.11 -3.85
CA GLU A 91 -9.85 12.45 -4.90
C GLU A 91 -9.15 13.11 -6.10
N VAL A 92 -8.30 14.12 -5.86
CA VAL A 92 -7.49 14.76 -6.92
C VAL A 92 -6.59 13.76 -7.64
N TRP A 93 -5.99 12.81 -6.91
CA TRP A 93 -5.18 11.77 -7.53
C TRP A 93 -6.03 10.78 -8.34
N ALA A 94 -7.21 10.41 -7.87
CA ALA A 94 -8.14 9.55 -8.61
C ALA A 94 -8.51 10.18 -9.97
N GLU A 95 -8.84 11.48 -9.97
CA GLU A 95 -9.12 12.24 -11.19
C GLU A 95 -7.92 12.28 -12.15
N ARG A 96 -6.72 12.59 -11.65
CA ARG A 96 -5.49 12.65 -12.46
C ARG A 96 -5.13 11.31 -13.10
N VAL A 97 -5.30 10.24 -12.37
CA VAL A 97 -5.07 8.88 -12.87
C VAL A 97 -6.24 8.40 -13.74
N GLY A 98 -7.43 8.98 -13.55
CA GLY A 98 -8.66 8.60 -14.22
C GLY A 98 -9.17 7.25 -13.75
N VAL A 99 -9.21 7.04 -12.44
CA VAL A 99 -9.80 5.88 -11.77
C VAL A 99 -10.92 6.33 -10.84
N ASP A 100 -11.85 5.43 -10.55
CA ASP A 100 -12.97 5.74 -9.67
C ASP A 100 -12.53 5.69 -8.20
N ILE A 101 -13.26 6.42 -7.35
CA ILE A 101 -13.03 6.49 -5.92
C ILE A 101 -14.34 6.41 -5.14
N VAL A 102 -14.31 5.75 -3.99
CA VAL A 102 -15.38 5.76 -3.00
C VAL A 102 -14.98 6.67 -1.85
N ILE A 103 -15.79 7.71 -1.66
CA ILE A 103 -15.68 8.68 -0.57
C ILE A 103 -17.00 8.72 0.18
N LYS A 104 -16.92 8.73 1.50
CA LYS A 104 -18.09 8.91 2.36
C LYS A 104 -17.89 10.14 3.24
N LYS A 105 -18.36 11.30 2.74
CA LYS A 105 -18.25 12.57 3.47
C LYS A 105 -18.95 12.48 4.82
N GLY A 106 -18.24 12.89 5.89
CA GLY A 106 -18.77 12.82 7.26
C GLY A 106 -18.73 11.42 7.89
N ALA A 107 -18.16 10.42 7.24
CA ALA A 107 -17.96 9.12 7.87
C ALA A 107 -16.93 9.23 9.00
N THR A 108 -17.31 8.79 10.18
CA THR A 108 -16.42 8.67 11.35
C THR A 108 -15.80 7.27 11.46
N ASP A 109 -16.32 6.32 10.68
CA ASP A 109 -15.87 4.93 10.69
C ASP A 109 -15.23 4.54 9.33
N PRO A 110 -13.90 4.41 9.27
CA PRO A 110 -13.19 3.99 8.07
C PRO A 110 -13.69 2.66 7.49
N SER A 111 -14.09 1.72 8.36
CA SER A 111 -14.55 0.40 7.94
C SER A 111 -15.83 0.47 7.11
N SER A 112 -16.68 1.48 7.33
CA SER A 112 -17.88 1.68 6.53
C SER A 112 -17.58 2.10 5.10
N VAL A 113 -16.50 2.86 4.89
CA VAL A 113 -16.03 3.25 3.55
C VAL A 113 -15.50 2.04 2.80
N ILE A 114 -14.70 1.21 3.49
CA ILE A 114 -14.15 -0.03 2.92
C ILE A 114 -15.29 -0.99 2.53
N PHE A 115 -16.30 -1.14 3.38
CA PHE A 115 -17.47 -1.98 3.08
C PHE A 115 -18.21 -1.51 1.81
N ASP A 116 -18.53 -0.20 1.74
CA ASP A 116 -19.21 0.39 0.58
C ASP A 116 -18.35 0.26 -0.69
N ALA A 117 -17.03 0.41 -0.57
CA ALA A 117 -16.11 0.25 -1.68
C ALA A 117 -16.05 -1.21 -2.18
N ILE A 118 -16.02 -2.19 -1.29
CA ILE A 118 -16.04 -3.61 -1.67
C ILE A 118 -17.36 -3.95 -2.39
N LYS A 119 -18.48 -3.46 -1.85
CA LYS A 119 -19.80 -3.68 -2.47
C LYS A 119 -19.82 -3.13 -3.89
N LYS A 120 -19.45 -1.86 -4.07
CA LYS A 120 -19.33 -1.22 -5.39
C LYS A 120 -18.37 -1.97 -6.30
N ALA A 121 -17.21 -2.38 -5.78
CA ALA A 121 -16.20 -3.08 -6.56
C ALA A 121 -16.70 -4.42 -7.12
N LYS A 122 -17.50 -5.16 -6.34
CA LYS A 122 -18.13 -6.41 -6.78
C LYS A 122 -19.25 -6.18 -7.78
N GLU A 123 -20.16 -5.22 -7.51
CA GLU A 123 -21.28 -4.88 -8.37
C GLU A 123 -20.82 -4.42 -9.75
N ASP A 124 -19.83 -3.55 -9.80
CA ASP A 124 -19.31 -2.95 -11.03
C ASP A 124 -18.14 -3.74 -11.65
N LYS A 125 -17.78 -4.89 -11.07
CA LYS A 125 -16.71 -5.80 -11.54
C LYS A 125 -15.36 -5.10 -11.71
N TYR A 126 -14.86 -4.52 -10.62
CA TYR A 126 -13.49 -4.05 -10.55
C TYR A 126 -12.53 -5.21 -10.32
N ASP A 127 -11.32 -5.11 -10.90
CA ASP A 127 -10.25 -6.10 -10.70
C ASP A 127 -9.52 -5.87 -9.39
N VAL A 128 -9.28 -4.59 -9.04
CA VAL A 128 -8.48 -4.21 -7.88
C VAL A 128 -9.11 -3.06 -7.11
N LEU A 129 -9.19 -3.21 -5.79
CA LEU A 129 -9.56 -2.17 -4.83
C LEU A 129 -8.33 -1.78 -4.00
N LEU A 130 -7.94 -0.51 -4.04
CA LEU A 130 -6.84 0.06 -3.26
C LEU A 130 -7.42 0.87 -2.10
N CYS A 131 -7.14 0.46 -0.87
CA CYS A 131 -7.69 1.06 0.35
C CYS A 131 -6.62 1.93 1.03
N ASP A 132 -6.82 3.26 1.06
CA ASP A 132 -6.01 4.16 1.89
C ASP A 132 -6.43 4.04 3.36
N THR A 133 -5.50 4.27 4.29
CA THR A 133 -5.78 4.24 5.73
C THR A 133 -5.16 5.44 6.44
N ALA A 134 -5.71 5.77 7.61
CA ALA A 134 -5.09 6.71 8.52
C ALA A 134 -3.71 6.22 8.99
N GLY A 135 -2.82 7.16 9.35
CA GLY A 135 -1.47 6.86 9.82
C GLY A 135 -1.08 7.67 11.06
N ARG A 136 -1.96 7.76 12.05
CA ARG A 136 -1.79 8.59 13.25
C ARG A 136 -0.92 7.91 14.29
N LEU A 137 0.31 8.42 14.51
CA LEU A 137 1.22 7.93 15.56
C LEU A 137 0.76 8.31 16.98
N GLN A 138 0.04 9.42 17.11
CA GLN A 138 -0.36 9.96 18.43
C GLN A 138 -1.34 9.06 19.19
N ASN A 139 -2.07 8.20 18.49
CA ASN A 139 -3.02 7.27 19.09
C ASN A 139 -2.89 5.87 18.47
N LYS A 140 -1.75 5.24 18.72
CA LYS A 140 -1.40 3.91 18.15
C LYS A 140 -2.47 2.85 18.46
N VAL A 141 -3.00 2.81 19.66
CA VAL A 141 -3.99 1.80 20.09
C VAL A 141 -5.28 1.90 19.28
N ASN A 142 -5.79 3.11 19.09
CA ASN A 142 -7.00 3.30 18.28
C ASN A 142 -6.76 3.05 16.81
N LEU A 143 -5.59 3.46 16.28
CA LEU A 143 -5.21 3.17 14.90
C LEU A 143 -5.18 1.66 14.64
N MET A 144 -4.55 0.88 15.52
CA MET A 144 -4.48 -0.58 15.36
C MET A 144 -5.87 -1.22 15.41
N LYS A 145 -6.76 -0.76 16.29
CA LYS A 145 -8.15 -1.21 16.34
C LYS A 145 -8.94 -0.87 15.07
N GLU A 146 -8.70 0.31 14.48
CA GLU A 146 -9.31 0.71 13.22
C GLU A 146 -8.83 -0.18 12.06
N LEU A 147 -7.50 -0.40 11.95
CA LEU A 147 -6.92 -1.28 10.95
C LEU A 147 -7.43 -2.74 11.10
N GLU A 148 -7.51 -3.24 12.33
CA GLU A 148 -8.04 -4.56 12.61
C GLU A 148 -9.52 -4.66 12.20
N LYS A 149 -10.31 -3.63 12.45
CA LYS A 149 -11.72 -3.58 12.04
C LYS A 149 -11.87 -3.56 10.52
N MET A 150 -11.06 -2.76 9.82
CA MET A 150 -11.02 -2.77 8.35
C MET A 150 -10.65 -4.15 7.82
N ASN A 151 -9.60 -4.77 8.38
CA ASN A 151 -9.15 -6.09 7.99
C ASN A 151 -10.25 -7.14 8.17
N ARG A 152 -10.97 -7.13 9.30
CA ARG A 152 -12.11 -8.03 9.54
C ARG A 152 -13.24 -7.82 8.52
N VAL A 153 -13.53 -6.57 8.14
CA VAL A 153 -14.53 -6.28 7.10
C VAL A 153 -14.09 -6.86 5.77
N ILE A 154 -12.83 -6.67 5.38
CA ILE A 154 -12.30 -7.22 4.13
C ILE A 154 -12.38 -8.75 4.14
N GLN A 155 -11.92 -9.40 5.21
CA GLN A 155 -11.93 -10.87 5.34
C GLN A 155 -13.34 -11.46 5.26
N ARG A 156 -14.33 -10.76 5.81
CA ARG A 156 -15.73 -11.20 5.75
C ARG A 156 -16.32 -11.08 4.36
N GLU A 157 -15.97 -10.02 3.63
CA GLU A 157 -16.57 -9.70 2.34
C GLU A 157 -15.81 -10.30 1.16
N VAL A 158 -14.51 -10.58 1.31
CA VAL A 158 -13.64 -11.01 0.21
C VAL A 158 -12.84 -12.22 0.65
N GLU A 159 -12.97 -13.30 -0.07
CA GLU A 159 -12.24 -14.54 0.20
C GLU A 159 -10.74 -14.30 0.14
N ASN A 160 -10.01 -14.77 1.14
CA ASN A 160 -8.56 -14.58 1.30
C ASN A 160 -8.08 -13.10 1.29
N GLY A 161 -9.01 -12.14 1.46
CA GLY A 161 -8.67 -10.72 1.55
C GLY A 161 -8.16 -10.31 2.94
N PRO A 162 -7.36 -9.23 3.04
CA PRO A 162 -6.74 -8.51 1.94
C PRO A 162 -5.66 -9.36 1.25
N HIS A 163 -5.55 -9.25 -0.08
CA HIS A 163 -4.56 -10.01 -0.85
C HIS A 163 -3.16 -9.43 -0.72
N GLU A 164 -3.08 -8.15 -0.40
CA GLU A 164 -1.85 -7.44 -0.05
C GLU A 164 -2.09 -6.48 1.11
N THR A 165 -1.15 -6.43 2.04
CA THR A 165 -1.05 -5.36 3.04
C THR A 165 0.31 -4.68 2.84
N LEU A 166 0.27 -3.48 2.26
CA LEU A 166 1.44 -2.74 1.81
C LEU A 166 1.83 -1.69 2.85
N LEU A 167 2.95 -1.91 3.53
CA LEU A 167 3.53 -0.94 4.45
C LEU A 167 4.35 0.08 3.66
N VAL A 168 3.95 1.35 3.72
CA VAL A 168 4.70 2.46 3.13
C VAL A 168 5.58 3.09 4.20
N ILE A 169 6.89 3.11 3.94
CA ILE A 169 7.92 3.63 4.84
C ILE A 169 8.68 4.74 4.11
N ASP A 170 9.04 5.79 4.84
CA ASP A 170 10.00 6.78 4.36
C ASP A 170 11.43 6.24 4.56
N ALA A 171 12.14 6.02 3.46
CA ALA A 171 13.50 5.47 3.47
C ALA A 171 14.51 6.37 4.21
N THR A 172 14.18 7.65 4.46
CA THR A 172 15.03 8.58 5.23
C THR A 172 14.93 8.39 6.75
N THR A 173 13.92 7.66 7.25
CA THR A 173 13.68 7.50 8.69
C THR A 173 14.60 6.48 9.37
N GLY A 174 15.37 5.68 8.61
CA GLY A 174 16.30 4.68 9.15
C GLY A 174 15.63 3.72 10.13
N GLN A 175 16.27 3.48 11.28
CA GLN A 175 15.76 2.56 12.32
C GLN A 175 14.38 2.93 12.88
N ASN A 176 13.99 4.19 12.81
CA ASN A 176 12.65 4.62 13.25
C ASN A 176 11.53 4.20 12.28
N GLY A 177 11.87 3.64 11.14
CA GLY A 177 10.92 3.10 10.16
C GLY A 177 10.55 1.64 10.42
N LEU A 178 11.27 0.98 11.33
CA LEU A 178 11.06 -0.42 11.77
C LEU A 178 10.29 -0.45 13.14
#